data_33f9440e46ae2268725c88d6e97d86d3
#
_entry.id   33f9440e46ae2268725c88d6e97d86d3
#
_cell.length_a   1.000
_cell.length_b   1.000
_cell.length_c   1.000
_cell.angle_alpha   90.00
_cell.angle_beta   90.00
_cell.angle_gamma   90.00
#
_symmetry.space_group_name_H-M   'P 1'
#
loop_
_entity.id
_entity.type
_entity.pdbx_description
1 polymer ?
#
loop_
_entity_poly.entity_id
_entity_poly.type
_entity_poly.pdbx_seq_one_letter_code
_entity_poly.pdbx_strand_id
1 'polypeptide(L)'
;NYKIKCSIGKGGLTSKKKEGDLKTPKGKFKFKLLLYRKDRIRKFQCKIKKRSINHLMGWCDDPGSKHYNKLIKYPFDKSAEKLFLKKNIYDLILVINYNMNPVVKKKGSAIFLHIATKNFSKTKGCISIKKKDFIKILSMISNKTKIIIH
;
A
#
# COMPACT_ATOMS: atom_id res chain seq x y z
N ASN A 1 -22.31 -3.51 10.42
CA ASN A 1 -20.88 -3.84 10.49
C ASN A 1 -20.49 -4.79 9.37
N TYR A 2 -19.48 -4.42 8.60
CA TYR A 2 -19.01 -5.23 7.47
C TYR A 2 -17.65 -5.83 7.81
N LYS A 3 -17.57 -7.16 7.94
CA LYS A 3 -16.35 -7.89 8.26
C LYS A 3 -15.67 -8.39 6.98
N ILE A 4 -14.36 -8.17 6.86
CA ILE A 4 -13.54 -8.58 5.73
C ILE A 4 -12.33 -9.35 6.23
N LYS A 5 -12.04 -10.49 5.58
CA LYS A 5 -10.80 -11.23 5.81
C LYS A 5 -9.62 -10.44 5.22
N CYS A 6 -8.56 -10.27 5.99
CA CYS A 6 -7.33 -9.62 5.53
C CYS A 6 -6.10 -10.45 5.88
N SER A 7 -5.00 -10.15 5.20
CA SER A 7 -3.66 -10.60 5.55
C SER A 7 -2.81 -9.40 5.95
N ILE A 8 -1.87 -9.61 6.84
CA ILE A 8 -0.94 -8.59 7.36
C ILE A 8 0.51 -9.06 7.19
N GLY A 9 1.45 -8.25 7.63
CA GLY A 9 2.87 -8.58 7.61
C GLY A 9 3.20 -9.90 8.30
N LYS A 10 4.15 -10.66 7.73
CA LYS A 10 4.59 -11.97 8.26
C LYS A 10 5.02 -11.90 9.72
N GLY A 11 5.62 -10.78 10.15
CA GLY A 11 6.04 -10.52 11.52
C GLY A 11 4.92 -10.05 12.47
N GLY A 12 3.65 -9.97 12.00
CA GLY A 12 2.53 -9.50 12.81
C GLY A 12 2.43 -7.97 12.87
N LEU A 13 1.87 -7.46 13.95
CA LEU A 13 1.68 -6.03 14.18
C LEU A 13 2.78 -5.45 15.10
N THR A 14 3.08 -4.15 14.95
CA THR A 14 4.07 -3.48 15.80
C THR A 14 3.78 -1.99 15.99
N SER A 15 4.04 -1.47 17.19
CA SER A 15 4.11 -0.03 17.48
C SER A 15 5.51 0.57 17.22
N LYS A 16 6.53 -0.30 17.04
CA LYS A 16 7.94 0.09 16.83
C LYS A 16 8.44 -0.41 15.47
N LYS A 17 7.79 0.05 14.39
CA LYS A 17 8.11 -0.35 13.00
C LYS A 17 9.54 0.02 12.61
N LYS A 18 10.21 -0.91 11.92
CA LYS A 18 11.51 -0.71 11.26
C LYS A 18 11.43 -1.15 9.80
N GLU A 19 12.29 -0.58 8.95
CA GLU A 19 12.42 -1.06 7.56
C GLU A 19 12.88 -2.53 7.56
N GLY A 20 12.23 -3.35 6.72
CA GLY A 20 12.56 -4.77 6.58
C GLY A 20 12.12 -5.71 7.70
N ASP A 21 11.39 -5.23 8.73
CA ASP A 21 10.95 -6.05 9.87
C ASP A 21 9.77 -6.98 9.57
N LEU A 22 9.21 -6.92 8.37
CA LEU A 22 8.06 -7.70 7.91
C LEU A 22 6.78 -7.50 8.76
N LYS A 23 6.68 -6.42 9.51
CA LYS A 23 5.56 -6.13 10.42
C LYS A 23 4.67 -5.02 9.87
N THR A 24 3.39 -5.08 10.18
CA THR A 24 2.42 -4.03 9.88
C THR A 24 2.35 -3.04 11.04
N PRO A 25 2.47 -1.72 10.80
CA PRO A 25 2.48 -0.74 11.88
C PRO A 25 1.09 -0.61 12.52
N LYS A 26 1.04 -0.56 13.85
CA LYS A 26 -0.13 -0.15 14.61
C LYS A 26 -0.31 1.36 14.56
N GLY A 27 -1.54 1.82 14.62
CA GLY A 27 -1.84 3.24 14.69
C GLY A 27 -3.10 3.63 13.91
N LYS A 28 -3.32 4.94 13.83
CA LYS A 28 -4.43 5.57 13.13
C LYS A 28 -3.89 6.36 11.93
N PHE A 29 -4.27 5.97 10.73
CA PHE A 29 -3.76 6.53 9.48
C PHE A 29 -4.89 6.97 8.56
N LYS A 30 -4.54 7.65 7.46
CA LYS A 30 -5.43 8.02 6.36
C LYS A 30 -4.96 7.35 5.07
N PHE A 31 -5.86 7.25 4.10
CA PHE A 31 -5.50 6.89 2.74
C PHE A 31 -5.05 8.13 1.97
N LYS A 32 -3.87 8.07 1.37
CA LYS A 32 -3.22 9.19 0.68
C LYS A 32 -3.54 9.23 -0.82
N LEU A 33 -3.52 8.07 -1.46
CA LEU A 33 -3.57 7.92 -2.91
C LEU A 33 -4.05 6.51 -3.28
N LEU A 34 -4.89 6.42 -4.29
CA LEU A 34 -5.18 5.15 -4.97
C LEU A 34 -4.30 5.05 -6.22
N LEU A 35 -3.50 3.99 -6.30
CA LEU A 35 -2.80 3.58 -7.50
C LEU A 35 -3.54 2.37 -8.11
N TYR A 36 -3.73 2.35 -9.44
CA TYR A 36 -4.51 1.29 -10.06
C TYR A 36 -4.04 0.95 -11.48
N ARG A 37 -4.21 -0.29 -11.89
CA ARG A 37 -3.95 -0.79 -13.24
C ARG A 37 -5.14 -0.47 -14.13
N LYS A 38 -5.07 0.62 -14.89
CA LYS A 38 -6.13 1.07 -15.82
C LYS A 38 -6.49 0.00 -16.87
N ASP A 39 -5.53 -0.80 -17.27
CA ASP A 39 -5.70 -1.91 -18.21
C ASP A 39 -6.47 -3.12 -17.64
N ARG A 40 -6.54 -3.26 -16.29
CA ARG A 40 -7.17 -4.39 -15.60
C ARG A 40 -8.39 -4.01 -14.77
N ILE A 41 -8.46 -2.77 -14.30
CA ILE A 41 -9.55 -2.26 -13.45
C ILE A 41 -10.23 -1.10 -14.18
N ARG A 42 -11.35 -1.39 -14.81
CA ARG A 42 -12.04 -0.42 -15.69
C ARG A 42 -13.13 0.39 -15.00
N LYS A 43 -13.90 -0.23 -14.10
CA LYS A 43 -15.07 0.40 -13.46
C LYS A 43 -14.98 0.29 -11.93
N PHE A 44 -14.91 1.42 -11.25
CA PHE A 44 -15.03 1.54 -9.80
C PHE A 44 -15.31 3.00 -9.40
N GLN A 45 -15.91 3.18 -8.24
CA GLN A 45 -16.10 4.50 -7.64
C GLN A 45 -15.02 4.74 -6.58
N CYS A 46 -14.46 5.95 -6.54
CA CYS A 46 -13.46 6.31 -5.55
C CYS A 46 -13.43 7.83 -5.36
N LYS A 47 -13.53 8.26 -4.09
CA LYS A 47 -13.42 9.68 -3.69
C LYS A 47 -12.00 10.07 -3.27
N ILE A 48 -11.04 9.14 -3.33
CA ILE A 48 -9.63 9.39 -3.04
C ILE A 48 -8.94 9.74 -4.34
N LYS A 49 -7.96 10.66 -4.27
CA LYS A 49 -7.09 10.98 -5.43
C LYS A 49 -6.52 9.70 -6.02
N LYS A 50 -6.65 9.54 -7.34
CA LYS A 50 -6.24 8.31 -8.04
C LYS A 50 -5.21 8.59 -9.13
N ARG A 51 -4.34 7.62 -9.39
CA ARG A 51 -3.34 7.64 -10.45
C ARG A 51 -3.18 6.24 -11.04
N SER A 52 -3.14 6.16 -12.37
CA SER A 52 -2.88 4.89 -13.06
C SER A 52 -1.42 4.46 -12.91
N ILE A 53 -1.20 3.16 -12.71
CA ILE A 53 0.13 2.55 -12.65
C ILE A 53 0.60 2.28 -14.08
N ASN A 54 1.85 2.63 -14.38
CA ASN A 54 2.56 2.26 -15.61
C ASN A 54 3.87 1.53 -15.28
N HIS A 55 4.50 0.97 -16.30
CA HIS A 55 5.71 0.14 -16.16
C HIS A 55 6.95 0.88 -15.63
N LEU A 56 6.95 2.21 -15.63
CA LEU A 56 8.04 3.02 -15.09
C LEU A 56 7.87 3.38 -13.61
N MET A 57 6.78 2.96 -12.95
CA MET A 57 6.50 3.37 -11.58
C MET A 57 7.08 2.39 -10.56
N GLY A 58 7.70 2.95 -9.52
CA GLY A 58 8.18 2.24 -8.35
C GLY A 58 7.96 3.03 -7.07
N TRP A 59 8.20 2.38 -5.94
CA TRP A 59 8.15 3.01 -4.61
C TRP A 59 9.49 2.80 -3.92
N CYS A 60 10.20 3.88 -3.59
CA CYS A 60 11.53 3.81 -2.99
C CYS A 60 11.44 3.30 -1.55
N ASP A 61 12.18 2.22 -1.27
CA ASP A 61 12.32 1.57 0.03
C ASP A 61 13.76 1.64 0.58
N ASP A 62 14.64 2.40 -0.09
CA ASP A 62 16.02 2.60 0.36
C ASP A 62 16.10 3.73 1.41
N PRO A 63 16.40 3.42 2.69
CA PRO A 63 16.50 4.44 3.73
C PRO A 63 17.63 5.47 3.51
N GLY A 64 18.61 5.17 2.65
CA GLY A 64 19.69 6.08 2.27
C GLY A 64 19.28 7.12 1.25
N SER A 65 18.17 6.89 0.53
CA SER A 65 17.71 7.77 -0.53
C SER A 65 16.94 9.00 0.02
N LYS A 66 17.09 10.16 -0.66
CA LYS A 66 16.22 11.33 -0.46
C LYS A 66 14.76 11.06 -0.90
N HIS A 67 14.56 10.01 -1.68
CA HIS A 67 13.25 9.57 -2.16
C HIS A 67 12.64 8.47 -1.29
N TYR A 68 13.24 8.15 -0.15
CA TYR A 68 12.73 7.13 0.76
C TYR A 68 11.23 7.32 1.07
N ASN A 69 10.48 6.22 0.96
CA ASN A 69 9.03 6.17 1.13
C ASN A 69 8.24 7.11 0.20
N LYS A 70 8.70 7.25 -1.05
CA LYS A 70 8.05 8.05 -2.08
C LYS A 70 7.90 7.28 -3.40
N LEU A 71 6.92 7.69 -4.18
CA LEU A 71 6.77 7.24 -5.57
C LEU A 71 7.96 7.74 -6.40
N ILE A 72 8.56 6.84 -7.18
CA ILE A 72 9.67 7.12 -8.11
C ILE A 72 9.34 6.68 -9.52
N LYS A 73 10.14 7.14 -10.47
CA LYS A 73 10.12 6.71 -11.85
C LYS A 73 11.43 6.03 -12.22
N TYR A 74 11.35 4.87 -12.87
CA TYR A 74 12.52 4.21 -13.45
C TYR A 74 12.98 4.92 -14.73
N PRO A 75 14.31 4.90 -15.07
CA PRO A 75 15.37 4.24 -14.32
C PRO A 75 15.66 4.93 -12.98
N PHE A 76 15.96 4.14 -11.95
CA PHE A 76 16.23 4.59 -10.60
C PHE A 76 17.38 3.78 -10.01
N ASP A 77 18.38 4.45 -9.43
CA ASP A 77 19.68 3.86 -9.02
C ASP A 77 19.69 3.31 -7.60
N LYS A 78 18.59 3.49 -6.84
CA LYS A 78 18.44 2.99 -5.48
C LYS A 78 17.39 1.89 -5.39
N SER A 79 17.28 1.22 -4.24
CA SER A 79 16.26 0.21 -4.04
C SER A 79 14.85 0.80 -4.13
N ALA A 80 14.02 0.15 -4.92
CA ALA A 80 12.61 0.50 -5.05
C ALA A 80 11.78 -0.71 -5.46
N GLU A 81 10.59 -0.78 -4.93
CA GLU A 81 9.60 -1.81 -5.25
C GLU A 81 8.87 -1.46 -6.56
N LYS A 82 8.86 -2.38 -7.53
CA LYS A 82 8.11 -2.21 -8.78
C LYS A 82 6.61 -2.28 -8.50
N LEU A 83 5.85 -1.34 -9.06
CA LEU A 83 4.39 -1.30 -8.89
C LEU A 83 3.64 -1.95 -10.06
N PHE A 84 4.24 -1.99 -11.25
CA PHE A 84 3.64 -2.63 -12.42
C PHE A 84 4.02 -4.11 -12.48
N LEU A 85 3.17 -4.99 -11.94
CA LEU A 85 3.44 -6.42 -11.81
C LEU A 85 2.61 -7.25 -12.80
N LYS A 86 3.13 -8.43 -13.17
CA LYS A 86 2.32 -9.48 -13.84
C LYS A 86 1.25 -10.04 -12.91
N LYS A 87 1.57 -10.21 -11.61
CA LYS A 87 0.63 -10.62 -10.55
C LYS A 87 -0.43 -9.56 -10.33
N ASN A 88 -1.62 -9.97 -9.89
CA ASN A 88 -2.78 -9.09 -9.68
C ASN A 88 -2.76 -8.34 -8.35
N ILE A 89 -1.79 -8.63 -7.47
CA ILE A 89 -1.78 -8.07 -6.11
C ILE A 89 -1.70 -6.53 -6.08
N TYR A 90 -1.09 -5.91 -7.12
CA TYR A 90 -0.95 -4.48 -7.27
C TYR A 90 -1.86 -3.88 -8.35
N ASP A 91 -2.91 -4.60 -8.76
CA ASP A 91 -3.94 -4.01 -9.64
C ASP A 91 -4.67 -2.85 -8.97
N LEU A 92 -4.75 -2.86 -7.63
CA LEU A 92 -5.25 -1.79 -6.76
C LEU A 92 -4.34 -1.66 -5.54
N ILE A 93 -3.90 -0.43 -5.27
CA ILE A 93 -3.08 -0.08 -4.11
C ILE A 93 -3.65 1.18 -3.48
N LEU A 94 -4.10 1.10 -2.22
CA LEU A 94 -4.34 2.28 -1.40
C LEU A 94 -3.10 2.55 -0.56
N VAL A 95 -2.47 3.68 -0.81
CA VAL A 95 -1.30 4.14 -0.06
C VAL A 95 -1.76 4.65 1.29
N ILE A 96 -1.29 4.02 2.36
CA ILE A 96 -1.52 4.44 3.75
C ILE A 96 -0.46 5.48 4.11
N ASN A 97 -0.85 6.59 4.75
CA ASN A 97 0.05 7.72 5.05
C ASN A 97 1.03 7.46 6.20
N TYR A 98 1.41 6.20 6.40
CA TYR A 98 2.43 5.82 7.38
C TYR A 98 3.80 6.39 6.98
N ASN A 99 4.51 7.01 7.94
CA ASN A 99 5.86 7.54 7.76
C ASN A 99 6.03 8.46 6.53
N MET A 100 5.09 9.38 6.32
CA MET A 100 5.11 10.27 5.14
C MET A 100 5.27 11.74 5.47
N ASN A 101 4.94 12.18 6.69
CA ASN A 101 5.00 13.59 7.05
C ASN A 101 5.27 13.79 8.55
N PRO A 102 6.54 13.98 8.92
CA PRO A 102 7.75 13.87 8.10
C PRO A 102 8.12 12.41 7.82
N VAL A 103 8.90 12.18 6.77
CA VAL A 103 9.52 10.88 6.51
C VAL A 103 10.71 10.70 7.43
N VAL A 104 10.71 9.64 8.25
CA VAL A 104 11.81 9.28 9.12
C VAL A 104 12.52 8.04 8.55
N LYS A 105 13.82 8.16 8.27
CA LYS A 105 14.62 7.07 7.68
C LYS A 105 14.60 5.82 8.58
N LYS A 106 14.62 4.64 7.96
CA LYS A 106 14.61 3.32 8.64
C LYS A 106 13.34 2.97 9.44
N LYS A 107 12.33 3.83 9.46
CA LYS A 107 11.07 3.57 10.19
C LYS A 107 10.01 2.82 9.36
N GLY A 108 10.36 2.39 8.17
CA GLY A 108 9.50 1.63 7.27
C GLY A 108 8.92 2.46 6.14
N SER A 109 8.63 1.79 5.03
CA SER A 109 8.15 2.36 3.77
C SER A 109 7.09 1.46 3.13
N ALA A 110 6.43 1.95 2.09
CA ALA A 110 5.52 1.19 1.24
C ALA A 110 4.44 0.43 2.03
N ILE A 111 3.80 1.09 3.01
CA ILE A 111 2.68 0.50 3.74
C ILE A 111 1.40 0.74 2.94
N PHE A 112 0.95 -0.33 2.29
CA PHE A 112 -0.21 -0.31 1.38
C PHE A 112 -1.34 -1.20 1.88
N LEU A 113 -2.57 -0.88 1.46
CA LEU A 113 -3.64 -1.85 1.34
C LEU A 113 -3.68 -2.29 -0.13
N HIS A 114 -3.54 -3.59 -0.41
CA HIS A 114 -3.53 -4.14 -1.77
C HIS A 114 -4.37 -5.41 -1.91
N ILE A 115 -4.44 -5.98 -3.11
CA ILE A 115 -5.21 -7.21 -3.35
C ILE A 115 -4.46 -8.41 -2.78
N ALA A 116 -5.18 -9.24 -2.03
CA ALA A 116 -4.66 -10.49 -1.48
C ALA A 116 -4.40 -11.53 -2.58
N THR A 117 -3.40 -12.38 -2.37
CA THR A 117 -3.24 -13.62 -3.14
C THR A 117 -4.43 -14.56 -2.88
N LYS A 118 -4.64 -15.55 -3.75
CA LYS A 118 -5.72 -16.56 -3.61
C LYS A 118 -5.72 -17.19 -2.20
N ASN A 119 -4.55 -17.48 -1.66
CA ASN A 119 -4.37 -18.15 -0.37
C ASN A 119 -4.14 -17.18 0.81
N PHE A 120 -4.33 -15.87 0.63
CA PHE A 120 -4.04 -14.87 1.66
C PHE A 120 -2.62 -14.98 2.23
N SER A 121 -1.63 -15.15 1.37
CA SER A 121 -0.23 -15.16 1.79
C SER A 121 0.10 -13.91 2.61
N LYS A 122 0.87 -14.10 3.68
CA LYS A 122 1.36 -12.99 4.51
C LYS A 122 2.21 -12.02 3.71
N THR A 123 2.14 -10.76 4.05
CA THR A 123 2.84 -9.66 3.35
C THR A 123 4.19 -9.34 4.01
N LYS A 124 4.91 -8.40 3.43
CA LYS A 124 6.13 -7.83 4.04
C LYS A 124 5.86 -6.63 4.97
N GLY A 125 4.58 -6.38 5.30
CA GLY A 125 4.15 -5.27 6.16
C GLY A 125 2.88 -4.58 5.68
N CYS A 126 2.47 -4.79 4.44
CA CYS A 126 1.21 -4.31 3.89
C CYS A 126 -0.01 -5.05 4.48
N ILE A 127 -1.18 -4.52 4.22
CA ILE A 127 -2.46 -5.18 4.45
C ILE A 127 -3.00 -5.64 3.10
N SER A 128 -3.57 -6.84 3.01
CA SER A 128 -4.18 -7.30 1.77
C SER A 128 -5.58 -7.86 2.00
N ILE A 129 -6.49 -7.63 1.04
CA ILE A 129 -7.89 -8.08 1.06
C ILE A 129 -8.30 -8.59 -0.32
N LYS A 130 -9.39 -9.33 -0.42
CA LYS A 130 -9.92 -9.80 -1.70
C LYS A 130 -10.29 -8.62 -2.61
N LYS A 131 -10.08 -8.76 -3.92
CA LYS A 131 -10.40 -7.74 -4.94
C LYS A 131 -11.85 -7.22 -4.83
N LYS A 132 -12.83 -8.12 -4.67
CA LYS A 132 -14.25 -7.74 -4.52
C LYS A 132 -14.49 -6.82 -3.32
N ASP A 133 -13.86 -7.13 -2.19
CA ASP A 133 -13.98 -6.34 -0.96
C ASP A 133 -13.26 -5.01 -1.10
N PHE A 134 -12.12 -5.00 -1.80
CA PHE A 134 -11.38 -3.78 -2.12
C PHE A 134 -12.23 -2.79 -2.93
N ILE A 135 -12.85 -3.26 -4.03
CA ILE A 135 -13.72 -2.43 -4.87
C ILE A 135 -14.92 -1.89 -4.06
N LYS A 136 -15.51 -2.71 -3.20
CA LYS A 136 -16.60 -2.28 -2.32
C LYS A 136 -16.15 -1.19 -1.34
N ILE A 137 -14.99 -1.35 -0.71
CA ILE A 137 -14.43 -0.33 0.20
C ILE A 137 -14.17 0.98 -0.54
N LEU A 138 -13.67 0.95 -1.77
CA LEU A 138 -13.37 2.17 -2.53
C LEU A 138 -14.58 3.09 -2.69
N SER A 139 -15.79 2.53 -2.85
CA SER A 139 -17.03 3.32 -2.95
C SER A 139 -17.46 3.97 -1.63
N MET A 140 -16.98 3.43 -0.49
CA MET A 140 -17.41 3.83 0.86
C MET A 140 -16.44 4.82 1.52
N ILE A 141 -15.18 4.87 1.08
CA ILE A 141 -14.12 5.66 1.70
C ILE A 141 -13.84 6.97 0.98
N SER A 142 -13.25 7.92 1.71
CA SER A 142 -12.80 9.21 1.21
C SER A 142 -11.45 9.59 1.84
N ASN A 143 -10.90 10.75 1.48
CA ASN A 143 -9.69 11.30 2.10
C ASN A 143 -9.85 11.63 3.60
N LYS A 144 -11.09 11.69 4.10
CA LYS A 144 -11.40 11.86 5.54
C LYS A 144 -11.44 10.54 6.30
N THR A 145 -11.58 9.42 5.61
CA THR A 145 -11.65 8.08 6.21
C THR A 145 -10.33 7.72 6.88
N LYS A 146 -10.41 7.20 8.10
CA LYS A 146 -9.26 6.72 8.87
C LYS A 146 -9.24 5.20 8.87
N ILE A 147 -8.06 4.63 8.74
CA ILE A 147 -7.78 3.23 9.01
C ILE A 147 -7.13 3.12 10.39
N ILE A 148 -7.65 2.25 11.24
CA ILE A 148 -7.10 1.97 12.57
C ILE A 148 -6.54 0.55 12.54
N ILE A 149 -5.27 0.40 12.90
CA ILE A 149 -4.55 -0.88 12.98
C ILE A 149 -4.16 -1.09 14.44
N HIS A 150 -4.73 -2.10 15.08
CA HIS A 150 -4.55 -2.37 16.51
C HIS A 150 -4.54 -3.87 16.83
#